data_ea7cad9b90ec7b4da081b2a9fa0885f5
#
_entry.id   ea7cad9b90ec7b4da081b2a9fa0885f5
#
_cell.length_a   1.000
_cell.length_b   1.000
_cell.length_c   1.000
_cell.angle_alpha   90.00
_cell.angle_beta   90.00
_cell.angle_gamma   90.00
#
_symmetry.space_group_name_H-M   'P 1'
#
loop_
_entity.id
_entity.type
_entity.pdbx_description
1 polymer ?
#
loop_
_entity_poly.entity_id
_entity_poly.type
_entity_poly.pdbx_seq_one_letter_code
_entity_poly.pdbx_strand_id
1 'polypeptide(L)'
;MNKPDVKKIFGESPDYKIGNDLMFLPDFYAMLNDAFINRVYTKVEKEYANQFKTPSLRFASTFSVKEAIYKAVKQVYPNETLAFNKIEITRNRAAGKPSCRILYPHLQHLDLSITISHDGDYVWTMALLKTQK
;
A
#
# COMPACT_ATOMS: atom_id res chain seq x y z
N MET A 1 6.41 -14.13 36.96
CA MET A 1 4.99 -14.13 36.61
C MET A 1 4.80 -14.56 35.16
N ASN A 2 3.91 -15.52 34.96
CA ASN A 2 3.65 -16.00 33.63
C ASN A 2 2.70 -15.06 32.90
N LYS A 3 2.95 -14.86 31.60
CA LYS A 3 2.02 -14.11 30.76
C LYS A 3 0.76 -14.93 30.53
N PRO A 4 -0.41 -14.28 30.46
CA PRO A 4 -1.62 -15.02 30.11
C PRO A 4 -1.52 -15.58 28.69
N ASP A 5 -2.12 -16.73 28.48
CA ASP A 5 -2.21 -17.32 27.18
C ASP A 5 -3.41 -16.71 26.44
N VAL A 6 -3.11 -15.79 25.55
CA VAL A 6 -4.14 -15.03 24.79
C VAL A 6 -5.02 -15.98 23.98
N LYS A 7 -4.47 -17.04 23.42
CA LYS A 7 -5.23 -18.02 22.65
C LYS A 7 -6.25 -18.75 23.50
N LYS A 8 -5.89 -19.08 24.76
CA LYS A 8 -6.83 -19.70 25.70
C LYS A 8 -7.97 -18.76 26.08
N ILE A 9 -7.66 -17.46 26.22
CA ILE A 9 -8.65 -16.48 26.67
C ILE A 9 -9.61 -16.12 25.52
N PHE A 10 -9.07 -15.85 24.34
CA PHE A 10 -9.85 -15.29 23.22
C PHE A 10 -10.02 -16.25 22.05
N GLY A 11 -9.48 -17.47 22.13
CA GLY A 11 -9.48 -18.42 21.04
C GLY A 11 -8.46 -18.05 19.97
N GLU A 12 -8.42 -18.84 18.90
CA GLU A 12 -7.53 -18.55 17.78
C GLU A 12 -8.16 -17.51 16.87
N SER A 13 -7.43 -16.45 16.57
CA SER A 13 -7.86 -15.41 15.66
C SER A 13 -6.74 -15.08 14.68
N PRO A 14 -7.09 -14.54 13.53
CA PRO A 14 -6.06 -14.09 12.59
C PRO A 14 -5.17 -13.05 13.23
N ASP A 15 -3.89 -13.10 12.87
CA ASP A 15 -2.97 -12.05 13.22
C ASP A 15 -2.95 -11.02 12.09
N TYR A 16 -2.82 -9.76 12.45
CA TYR A 16 -2.83 -8.66 11.51
C TYR A 16 -1.58 -7.82 11.66
N LYS A 17 -1.05 -7.34 10.54
CA LYS A 17 0.02 -6.36 10.53
C LYS A 17 -0.48 -5.11 9.83
N ILE A 18 -0.15 -3.97 10.38
CA ILE A 18 -0.61 -2.68 9.86
C ILE A 18 0.60 -1.89 9.39
N GLY A 19 0.51 -1.37 8.17
CA GLY A 19 1.42 -0.36 7.68
C GLY A 19 0.64 0.91 7.42
N ASN A 20 1.28 2.05 7.63
CA ASN A 20 0.67 3.33 7.27
C ASN A 20 1.74 4.27 6.76
N ASP A 21 1.30 5.27 6.02
CA ASP A 21 2.19 6.28 5.49
C ASP A 21 1.50 7.63 5.52
N LEU A 22 2.21 8.64 6.01
CA LEU A 22 1.74 10.02 5.99
C LEU A 22 2.68 10.80 5.08
N MET A 23 2.13 11.36 4.01
CA MET A 23 2.91 12.03 2.98
C MET A 23 2.55 13.51 2.93
N PHE A 24 3.60 14.35 2.91
CA PHE A 24 3.45 15.78 2.65
C PHE A 24 3.62 16.02 1.16
N LEU A 25 2.55 16.43 0.49
CA LEU A 25 2.51 16.54 -0.96
C LEU A 25 3.60 17.41 -1.59
N PRO A 26 3.90 18.61 -1.04
CA PRO A 26 4.95 19.44 -1.66
C PRO A 26 6.31 18.72 -1.75
N ASP A 27 6.68 17.95 -0.72
CA ASP A 27 7.94 17.19 -0.74
C ASP A 27 7.90 16.10 -1.82
N PHE A 28 6.76 15.43 -1.95
CA PHE A 28 6.61 14.40 -2.97
C PHE A 28 6.70 14.99 -4.37
N TYR A 29 6.00 16.09 -4.60
CA TYR A 29 6.00 16.73 -5.93
C TYR A 29 7.40 17.17 -6.35
N ALA A 30 8.24 17.52 -5.41
CA ALA A 30 9.63 17.88 -5.70
C ALA A 30 10.46 16.69 -6.21
N MET A 31 10.07 15.47 -5.84
CA MET A 31 10.76 14.24 -6.31
C MET A 31 10.20 13.72 -7.64
N LEU A 32 8.98 14.11 -7.98
CA LEU A 32 8.25 13.50 -9.09
C LEU A 32 8.81 13.95 -10.43
N ASN A 33 9.30 13.01 -11.21
CA ASN A 33 9.77 13.23 -12.57
C ASN A 33 9.58 11.95 -13.39
N ASP A 34 9.88 12.00 -14.67
CA ASP A 34 9.66 10.86 -15.56
C ASP A 34 10.44 9.63 -15.15
N ALA A 35 11.69 9.82 -14.70
CA ALA A 35 12.51 8.69 -14.26
C ALA A 35 11.90 8.01 -13.04
N PHE A 36 11.40 8.78 -12.07
CA PHE A 36 10.71 8.26 -10.90
C PHE A 36 9.44 7.50 -11.30
N ILE A 37 8.62 8.11 -12.17
CA ILE A 37 7.37 7.51 -12.62
C ILE A 37 7.62 6.17 -13.31
N ASN A 38 8.63 6.10 -14.18
CA ASN A 38 8.93 4.88 -14.90
C ASN A 38 9.47 3.77 -14.01
N ARG A 39 10.14 4.13 -12.91
CA ARG A 39 10.71 3.15 -12.00
C ARG A 39 9.69 2.61 -11.00
N VAL A 40 8.74 3.43 -10.57
CA VAL A 40 7.89 3.12 -9.43
C VAL A 40 6.54 2.54 -9.83
N TYR A 41 5.94 3.03 -10.92
CA TYR A 41 4.55 2.71 -11.24
C TYR A 41 4.43 1.70 -12.36
N THR A 42 3.37 0.87 -12.28
CA THR A 42 3.02 -0.05 -13.35
C THR A 42 2.26 0.70 -14.45
N LYS A 43 2.12 0.06 -15.60
CA LYS A 43 1.34 0.61 -16.71
C LYS A 43 -0.10 0.94 -16.30
N VAL A 44 -0.72 0.06 -15.53
CA VAL A 44 -2.10 0.26 -15.04
C VAL A 44 -2.19 1.52 -14.19
N GLU A 45 -1.21 1.73 -13.31
CA GLU A 45 -1.19 2.90 -12.44
C GLU A 45 -0.95 4.20 -13.20
N LYS A 46 -0.08 4.17 -14.21
CA LYS A 46 0.16 5.33 -15.06
C LYS A 46 -1.10 5.70 -15.86
N GLU A 47 -1.76 4.72 -16.43
CA GLU A 47 -2.98 4.94 -17.19
C GLU A 47 -4.08 5.53 -16.31
N TYR A 48 -4.21 5.03 -15.09
CA TYR A 48 -5.18 5.58 -14.13
C TYR A 48 -4.89 7.05 -13.82
N ALA A 49 -3.65 7.37 -13.45
CA ALA A 49 -3.26 8.72 -13.06
C ALA A 49 -3.48 9.71 -14.20
N ASN A 50 -3.19 9.31 -15.43
CA ASN A 50 -3.26 10.19 -16.59
C ASN A 50 -4.68 10.44 -17.08
N GLN A 51 -5.70 9.83 -16.47
CA GLN A 51 -7.10 10.17 -16.71
C GLN A 51 -7.53 11.49 -16.06
N PHE A 52 -6.74 12.00 -15.15
CA PHE A 52 -7.10 13.18 -14.35
C PHE A 52 -6.35 14.41 -14.84
N LYS A 53 -6.95 15.59 -14.61
CA LYS A 53 -6.31 16.86 -14.94
C LYS A 53 -5.00 17.07 -14.20
N THR A 54 -4.94 16.56 -12.96
CA THR A 54 -3.75 16.66 -12.11
C THR A 54 -3.28 15.26 -11.77
N PRO A 55 -2.50 14.62 -12.65
CA PRO A 55 -2.01 13.27 -12.38
C PRO A 55 -1.15 13.16 -11.11
N SER A 56 -0.46 14.25 -10.75
CA SER A 56 0.48 14.28 -9.64
C SER A 56 -0.12 13.79 -8.34
N LEU A 57 -1.37 14.19 -8.04
CA LEU A 57 -2.04 13.76 -6.81
C LEU A 57 -2.30 12.25 -6.84
N ARG A 58 -2.62 11.70 -8.01
CA ARG A 58 -2.85 10.26 -8.14
C ARG A 58 -1.56 9.48 -7.99
N PHE A 59 -0.46 9.98 -8.56
CA PHE A 59 0.85 9.39 -8.33
C PHE A 59 1.24 9.44 -6.85
N ALA A 60 0.98 10.56 -6.18
CA ALA A 60 1.28 10.71 -4.76
C ALA A 60 0.54 9.69 -3.90
N SER A 61 -0.79 9.61 -4.07
CA SER A 61 -1.59 8.70 -3.25
C SER A 61 -1.25 7.23 -3.53
N THR A 62 -0.94 6.90 -4.78
CA THR A 62 -0.51 5.54 -5.14
C THR A 62 0.84 5.21 -4.51
N PHE A 63 1.80 6.14 -4.54
CA PHE A 63 3.09 5.92 -3.90
C PHE A 63 2.94 5.73 -2.39
N SER A 64 2.14 6.57 -1.76
CA SER A 64 1.92 6.50 -0.32
C SER A 64 1.35 5.13 0.09
N VAL A 65 0.36 4.61 -0.65
CA VAL A 65 -0.20 3.31 -0.29
C VAL A 65 0.78 2.17 -0.57
N LYS A 66 1.66 2.29 -1.56
CA LYS A 66 2.75 1.32 -1.75
C LYS A 66 3.71 1.31 -0.56
N GLU A 67 4.01 2.48 0.01
CA GLU A 67 4.81 2.59 1.24
C GLU A 67 4.11 1.89 2.40
N ALA A 68 2.81 2.10 2.57
CA ALA A 68 2.03 1.47 3.63
C ALA A 68 2.05 -0.06 3.49
N ILE A 69 1.87 -0.57 2.27
CA ILE A 69 1.93 -2.00 1.99
C ILE A 69 3.32 -2.54 2.29
N TYR A 70 4.36 -1.85 1.85
CA TYR A 70 5.74 -2.23 2.11
C TYR A 70 5.98 -2.40 3.61
N LYS A 71 5.52 -1.42 4.41
CA LYS A 71 5.70 -1.48 5.87
C LYS A 71 4.96 -2.65 6.50
N ALA A 72 3.77 -2.97 6.03
CA ALA A 72 3.00 -4.11 6.55
C ALA A 72 3.65 -5.45 6.17
N VAL A 73 4.01 -5.62 4.89
CA VAL A 73 4.57 -6.88 4.39
C VAL A 73 5.94 -7.17 5.01
N LYS A 74 6.77 -6.16 5.18
CA LYS A 74 8.12 -6.33 5.75
C LYS A 74 8.09 -6.76 7.21
N GLN A 75 6.99 -6.58 7.93
CA GLN A 75 6.85 -7.11 9.28
C GLN A 75 6.80 -8.64 9.29
N VAL A 76 6.29 -9.25 8.23
CA VAL A 76 6.17 -10.71 8.14
C VAL A 76 7.31 -11.30 7.32
N TYR A 77 7.74 -10.62 6.28
CA TYR A 77 8.76 -11.06 5.34
C TYR A 77 9.92 -10.07 5.30
N PRO A 78 10.71 -9.97 6.38
CA PRO A 78 11.72 -8.91 6.48
C PRO A 78 12.85 -9.02 5.45
N ASN A 79 13.06 -10.21 4.89
CA ASN A 79 14.13 -10.46 3.92
C ASN A 79 13.67 -10.38 2.47
N GLU A 80 12.36 -10.15 2.23
CA GLU A 80 11.85 -10.01 0.87
C GLU A 80 12.31 -8.69 0.26
N THR A 81 12.72 -8.77 -1.00
CA THR A 81 12.89 -7.57 -1.79
C THR A 81 11.55 -7.25 -2.44
N LEU A 82 10.96 -6.14 -2.03
CA LEU A 82 9.63 -5.76 -2.50
C LEU A 82 9.75 -4.47 -3.31
N ALA A 83 9.98 -4.62 -4.60
CA ALA A 83 10.09 -3.48 -5.51
C ALA A 83 8.71 -2.83 -5.69
N PHE A 84 8.66 -1.51 -5.72
CA PHE A 84 7.38 -0.80 -5.79
C PHE A 84 6.63 -1.03 -7.10
N ASN A 85 7.34 -1.25 -8.21
CA ASN A 85 6.69 -1.60 -9.47
C ASN A 85 6.15 -3.05 -9.49
N LYS A 86 6.33 -3.79 -8.42
CA LYS A 86 5.74 -5.11 -8.22
C LYS A 86 4.58 -5.09 -7.22
N ILE A 87 4.23 -3.92 -6.72
CA ILE A 87 3.02 -3.69 -5.92
C ILE A 87 2.08 -2.90 -6.81
N GLU A 88 1.03 -3.53 -7.31
CA GLU A 88 0.12 -2.84 -8.24
C GLU A 88 -1.16 -2.44 -7.55
N ILE A 89 -1.49 -1.16 -7.63
CA ILE A 89 -2.70 -0.58 -7.05
C ILE A 89 -3.69 -0.38 -8.17
N THR A 90 -4.86 -0.98 -8.02
CA THR A 90 -5.96 -0.81 -8.98
C THR A 90 -7.04 0.03 -8.32
N ARG A 91 -7.48 1.06 -9.03
CA ARG A 91 -8.50 1.98 -8.55
C ARG A 91 -9.58 2.07 -9.60
N ASN A 92 -10.81 1.72 -9.19
CA ASN A 92 -11.97 1.82 -10.06
C ASN A 92 -12.75 3.08 -9.69
N ARG A 93 -12.84 4.02 -10.63
CA ARG A 93 -13.54 5.29 -10.40
C ARG A 93 -15.00 5.07 -9.99
N ALA A 94 -15.65 4.10 -10.59
CA ALA A 94 -17.05 3.80 -10.29
C ALA A 94 -17.23 3.17 -8.93
N ALA A 95 -16.34 2.27 -8.53
CA ALA A 95 -16.41 1.57 -7.24
C ALA A 95 -15.82 2.38 -6.09
N GLY A 96 -14.88 3.28 -6.38
CA GLY A 96 -14.27 4.13 -5.38
C GLY A 96 -13.36 3.43 -4.38
N LYS A 97 -13.17 2.11 -4.49
CA LYS A 97 -12.40 1.33 -3.54
C LYS A 97 -11.08 0.88 -4.19
N PRO A 98 -9.92 1.24 -3.59
CA PRO A 98 -8.65 0.74 -4.10
C PRO A 98 -8.45 -0.72 -3.71
N SER A 99 -7.71 -1.45 -4.55
CA SER A 99 -7.25 -2.79 -4.24
C SER A 99 -5.79 -2.92 -4.67
N CYS A 100 -5.10 -3.94 -4.17
CA CYS A 100 -3.72 -4.14 -4.52
C CYS A 100 -3.44 -5.59 -4.88
N ARG A 101 -2.39 -5.78 -5.64
CA ARG A 101 -1.89 -7.09 -6.01
C ARG A 101 -0.36 -7.04 -6.01
N ILE A 102 0.24 -8.02 -5.35
CA ILE A 102 1.69 -8.19 -5.38
C ILE A 102 2.02 -9.03 -6.60
N LEU A 103 2.89 -8.54 -7.48
CA LEU A 103 3.16 -9.20 -8.75
C LEU A 103 4.17 -10.33 -8.65
N TYR A 104 4.82 -10.51 -7.51
CA TYR A 104 5.66 -11.69 -7.29
C TYR A 104 4.75 -12.91 -7.07
N PRO A 105 4.91 -14.00 -7.84
CA PRO A 105 4.02 -15.16 -7.72
C PRO A 105 3.93 -15.73 -6.30
N HIS A 106 5.04 -15.77 -5.59
CA HIS A 106 5.08 -16.35 -4.24
C HIS A 106 4.43 -15.45 -3.17
N LEU A 107 4.06 -14.22 -3.50
CA LEU A 107 3.39 -13.30 -2.59
C LEU A 107 1.96 -12.94 -3.02
N GLN A 108 1.46 -13.54 -4.10
CA GLN A 108 0.11 -13.22 -4.60
C GLN A 108 -0.99 -13.68 -3.65
N HIS A 109 -0.68 -14.60 -2.74
CA HIS A 109 -1.65 -15.10 -1.77
C HIS A 109 -1.90 -14.13 -0.60
N LEU A 110 -1.14 -13.07 -0.49
CA LEU A 110 -1.28 -12.14 0.64
C LEU A 110 -2.64 -11.46 0.61
N ASP A 111 -3.27 -11.43 1.78
CA ASP A 111 -4.59 -10.81 1.96
C ASP A 111 -4.39 -9.40 2.52
N LEU A 112 -4.50 -8.42 1.64
CA LEU A 112 -4.24 -7.02 1.95
C LEU A 112 -5.50 -6.19 1.71
N SER A 113 -5.84 -5.37 2.70
CA SER A 113 -6.85 -4.32 2.58
C SER A 113 -6.16 -2.98 2.71
N ILE A 114 -6.55 -2.03 1.87
CA ILE A 114 -5.90 -0.72 1.83
C ILE A 114 -6.91 0.42 1.84
N THR A 115 -6.51 1.54 2.41
CA THR A 115 -7.30 2.77 2.38
C THR A 115 -6.41 3.95 2.05
N ILE A 116 -7.00 4.95 1.40
CA ILE A 116 -6.33 6.18 1.01
C ILE A 116 -7.19 7.35 1.50
N SER A 117 -6.59 8.25 2.26
CA SER A 117 -7.23 9.49 2.72
C SER A 117 -6.39 10.68 2.30
N HIS A 118 -7.04 11.79 1.99
CA HIS A 118 -6.37 13.00 1.53
C HIS A 118 -7.05 14.20 2.16
N ASP A 119 -6.26 15.10 2.73
CA ASP A 119 -6.74 16.36 3.29
C ASP A 119 -5.66 17.42 3.19
N GLY A 120 -5.96 18.51 2.49
CA GLY A 120 -5.01 19.60 2.29
C GLY A 120 -3.75 19.09 1.58
N ASP A 121 -2.59 19.34 2.19
CA ASP A 121 -1.29 18.95 1.64
C ASP A 121 -0.86 17.56 2.09
N TYR A 122 -1.75 16.78 2.69
CA TYR A 122 -1.39 15.47 3.23
C TYR A 122 -2.18 14.34 2.59
N VAL A 123 -1.49 13.24 2.38
CA VAL A 123 -2.10 11.95 2.04
C VAL A 123 -1.77 10.99 3.16
N TRP A 124 -2.77 10.27 3.65
CA TRP A 124 -2.59 9.25 4.68
C TRP A 124 -3.15 7.93 4.16
N THR A 125 -2.32 6.92 4.17
CA THR A 125 -2.70 5.60 3.65
C THR A 125 -2.47 4.54 4.71
N MET A 126 -3.25 3.47 4.63
CA MET A 126 -3.11 2.35 5.52
C MET A 126 -3.20 1.05 4.72
N ALA A 127 -2.45 0.06 5.19
CA ALA A 127 -2.53 -1.30 4.68
C ALA A 127 -2.70 -2.26 5.85
N LEU A 128 -3.65 -3.15 5.74
CA LEU A 128 -3.89 -4.19 6.73
C LEU A 128 -3.59 -5.53 6.07
N LEU A 129 -2.59 -6.23 6.61
CA LEU A 129 -2.21 -7.56 6.14
C LEU A 129 -2.71 -8.60 7.13
N LYS A 130 -3.53 -9.51 6.64
CA LYS A 130 -3.98 -10.65 7.42
C LYS A 130 -2.97 -11.78 7.25
N THR A 131 -2.35 -12.20 8.34
CA THR A 131 -1.23 -13.14 8.29
C THR A 131 -1.64 -14.56 8.48
N GLN A 132 -2.85 -14.81 8.92
CA GLN A 132 -3.33 -16.14 9.17
C GLN A 132 -4.40 -16.54 8.18
N LYS A 133 -4.27 -17.74 7.75
CA LYS A 133 -5.27 -18.36 6.89
C LYS A 133 -6.48 -18.84 7.67
#